data_7349e2432343b3feb6f93a3fa55d270c
#
_entry.id   7349e2432343b3feb6f93a3fa55d270c
#
_cell.length_a   1.000
_cell.length_b   1.000
_cell.length_c   1.000
_cell.angle_alpha   90.00
_cell.angle_beta   90.00
_cell.angle_gamma   90.00
#
_symmetry.space_group_name_H-M   'P 1'
#
loop_
_entity.id
_entity.type
_entity.pdbx_description
1 polymer ?
#
loop_
_entity_poly.entity_id
_entity_poly.type
_entity_poly.pdbx_seq_one_letter_code
_entity_poly.pdbx_strand_id
1 'polypeptide(L)'
;MKHALKTLLLAVVAATSLQAQAADIVIGYQTGVDPSKVAQADGAYEKAIGEKLDWRRFNSGPEVVTALASGDVQIGNLGSSPLAAATSRKLPLVTFLVAAQINAAEALVVRNGSGIDTPEQLVGKTIATPFVSTSHYSLLGALKHWNIDPSKVKIVNLNPAEINAAWKRGDIDGAFVWSPALGEIKRSGKVLTDAAEVGKWGAPTFEVWVARKDFAEKHPEVLAEFAGVTLDAFADYQANAAKWTADSEQARKISKLIGANAADVPELLAGSTYPNAQQQVSAELLGGGTAKATARTAEFLKEQKRIPAVLPDYSPYVSAEYVPKAQ
;
A
#
# COMPACT_ATOMS: atom_id res chain seq x y z
N MET A 1 -44.17 -75.96 -1.74
CA MET A 1 -42.72 -75.99 -1.54
C MET A 1 -42.10 -75.04 -2.52
N LYS A 2 -41.68 -73.90 -2.09
CA LYS A 2 -40.52 -73.07 -2.55
C LYS A 2 -40.70 -71.69 -1.96
N HIS A 3 -39.94 -71.43 -0.90
CA HIS A 3 -39.83 -70.09 -0.24
C HIS A 3 -39.07 -69.18 -1.11
N ALA A 4 -39.68 -68.00 -1.44
CA ALA A 4 -38.99 -66.89 -2.04
C ALA A 4 -38.69 -65.83 -0.97
N LEU A 5 -37.43 -65.75 -0.58
CA LEU A 5 -36.88 -64.76 0.33
C LEU A 5 -36.77 -63.39 -0.42
N LYS A 6 -37.59 -62.43 -0.04
CA LYS A 6 -37.43 -61.05 -0.54
C LYS A 6 -36.39 -60.32 0.32
N THR A 7 -35.23 -60.11 -0.25
CA THR A 7 -34.17 -59.27 0.34
C THR A 7 -34.49 -57.82 0.05
N LEU A 8 -34.81 -57.04 1.08
CA LEU A 8 -35.03 -55.60 1.04
C LEU A 8 -33.66 -54.90 1.12
N LEU A 9 -33.14 -54.37 0.03
CA LEU A 9 -31.95 -53.51 0.01
C LEU A 9 -32.38 -52.09 0.46
N LEU A 10 -31.99 -51.69 1.68
CA LEU A 10 -32.01 -50.30 2.11
C LEU A 10 -30.79 -49.58 1.51
N ALA A 11 -31.02 -48.74 0.53
CA ALA A 11 -30.02 -47.80 0.03
C ALA A 11 -29.98 -46.62 0.99
N VAL A 12 -28.96 -46.56 1.84
CA VAL A 12 -28.62 -45.36 2.63
C VAL A 12 -27.92 -44.38 1.69
N VAL A 13 -28.67 -43.38 1.24
CA VAL A 13 -28.10 -42.22 0.54
C VAL A 13 -27.40 -41.38 1.60
N ALA A 14 -26.09 -41.54 1.73
CA ALA A 14 -25.25 -40.63 2.49
C ALA A 14 -25.20 -39.30 1.71
N ALA A 15 -26.01 -38.33 2.13
CA ALA A 15 -25.88 -36.94 1.69
C ALA A 15 -24.57 -36.40 2.27
N THR A 16 -23.48 -36.51 1.52
CA THR A 16 -22.27 -35.74 1.76
C THR A 16 -22.62 -34.30 1.43
N SER A 17 -22.94 -33.52 2.46
CA SER A 17 -22.91 -32.05 2.35
C SER A 17 -21.49 -31.66 1.96
N LEU A 18 -21.28 -31.35 0.68
CA LEU A 18 -20.15 -30.54 0.28
C LEU A 18 -20.32 -29.21 1.02
N GLN A 19 -19.64 -29.07 2.15
CA GLN A 19 -19.33 -27.75 2.66
C GLN A 19 -18.45 -27.12 1.58
N ALA A 20 -19.05 -26.21 0.80
CA ALA A 20 -18.28 -25.31 -0.02
C ALA A 20 -17.34 -24.58 0.96
N GLN A 21 -16.06 -24.93 0.91
CA GLN A 21 -15.05 -24.23 1.65
C GLN A 21 -15.11 -22.80 1.12
N ALA A 22 -15.55 -21.86 1.96
CA ALA A 22 -15.57 -20.45 1.59
C ALA A 22 -14.15 -20.12 1.10
N ALA A 23 -14.06 -19.57 -0.10
CA ALA A 23 -12.76 -19.19 -0.65
C ALA A 23 -12.13 -18.19 0.31
N ASP A 24 -10.90 -18.43 0.73
CA ASP A 24 -10.18 -17.51 1.62
C ASP A 24 -10.22 -16.10 1.00
N ILE A 25 -10.54 -15.07 1.82
CA ILE A 25 -10.45 -13.69 1.38
C ILE A 25 -8.97 -13.35 1.25
N VAL A 26 -8.55 -13.01 0.04
CA VAL A 26 -7.14 -12.71 -0.24
C VAL A 26 -6.89 -11.21 -0.14
N ILE A 27 -5.91 -10.85 0.69
CA ILE A 27 -5.53 -9.46 0.96
C ILE A 27 -4.11 -9.22 0.46
N GLY A 28 -3.96 -8.29 -0.49
CA GLY A 28 -2.67 -7.87 -1.02
C GLY A 28 -2.08 -6.72 -0.22
N TYR A 29 -0.86 -6.86 0.29
CA TYR A 29 -0.16 -5.82 1.01
C TYR A 29 1.28 -5.61 0.54
N GLN A 30 1.84 -4.45 0.86
CA GLN A 30 3.23 -4.09 0.58
C GLN A 30 4.05 -3.98 1.88
N THR A 31 5.34 -3.76 1.75
CA THR A 31 6.27 -3.67 2.89
C THR A 31 6.29 -2.30 3.59
N GLY A 32 5.43 -1.37 3.18
CA GLY A 32 5.25 -0.09 3.89
C GLY A 32 4.96 -0.31 5.38
N VAL A 33 5.46 0.58 6.21
CA VAL A 33 5.30 0.50 7.67
C VAL A 33 4.07 1.30 8.08
N ASP A 34 3.14 0.65 8.76
CA ASP A 34 1.98 1.28 9.38
C ASP A 34 1.55 0.53 10.66
N PRO A 35 0.80 1.15 11.58
CA PRO A 35 0.41 0.52 12.85
C PRO A 35 -0.45 -0.72 12.68
N SER A 36 -1.25 -0.82 11.61
CA SER A 36 -2.15 -1.95 11.39
C SER A 36 -1.44 -3.28 11.12
N LYS A 37 -0.14 -3.23 10.84
CA LYS A 37 0.72 -4.42 10.73
C LYS A 37 0.76 -5.22 12.04
N VAL A 38 0.58 -4.56 13.21
CA VAL A 38 0.47 -5.27 14.49
C VAL A 38 -0.82 -6.07 14.53
N ALA A 39 -1.94 -5.46 14.15
CA ALA A 39 -3.23 -6.16 14.06
C ALA A 39 -3.20 -7.32 13.07
N GLN A 40 -2.52 -7.15 11.93
CA GLN A 40 -2.28 -8.23 10.96
C GLN A 40 -1.48 -9.37 11.59
N ALA A 41 -0.39 -9.06 12.32
CA ALA A 41 0.46 -10.08 12.95
C ALA A 41 -0.28 -10.85 14.06
N ASP A 42 -1.26 -10.23 14.71
CA ASP A 42 -2.04 -10.79 15.82
C ASP A 42 -3.31 -11.54 15.38
N GLY A 43 -3.60 -11.58 14.07
CA GLY A 43 -4.83 -12.19 13.54
C GLY A 43 -6.10 -11.42 13.97
N ALA A 44 -5.98 -10.11 14.25
CA ALA A 44 -7.11 -9.30 14.69
C ALA A 44 -8.17 -9.13 13.60
N TYR A 45 -7.75 -9.07 12.34
CA TYR A 45 -8.65 -9.00 11.19
C TYR A 45 -9.46 -10.27 11.03
N GLU A 46 -8.83 -11.44 11.09
CA GLU A 46 -9.51 -12.74 11.04
C GLU A 46 -10.52 -12.91 12.15
N LYS A 47 -10.16 -12.43 13.35
CA LYS A 47 -11.05 -12.47 14.52
C LYS A 47 -12.26 -11.56 14.36
N ALA A 48 -12.10 -10.34 13.83
CA ALA A 48 -13.18 -9.38 13.64
C ALA A 48 -14.12 -9.80 12.52
N ILE A 49 -13.55 -10.20 11.38
CA ILE A 49 -14.30 -10.60 10.18
C ILE A 49 -14.96 -11.98 10.37
N GLY A 50 -14.39 -12.85 11.21
CA GLY A 50 -14.89 -14.20 11.44
C GLY A 50 -14.56 -15.19 10.31
N GLU A 51 -13.67 -14.81 9.40
CA GLU A 51 -13.23 -15.62 8.26
C GLU A 51 -11.73 -15.73 8.20
N LYS A 52 -11.24 -16.76 7.51
CA LYS A 52 -9.80 -16.91 7.27
C LYS A 52 -9.34 -15.97 6.15
N LEU A 53 -8.25 -15.26 6.40
CA LEU A 53 -7.64 -14.34 5.45
C LEU A 53 -6.33 -14.91 4.92
N ASP A 54 -6.10 -14.77 3.60
CA ASP A 54 -4.83 -15.11 2.94
C ASP A 54 -4.09 -13.80 2.64
N TRP A 55 -3.09 -13.47 3.45
CA TRP A 55 -2.28 -12.27 3.30
C TRP A 55 -1.13 -12.51 2.32
N ARG A 56 -1.18 -11.84 1.16
CA ARG A 56 -0.14 -11.93 0.12
C ARG A 56 0.68 -10.66 0.03
N ARG A 57 2.00 -10.82 0.18
CA ARG A 57 2.93 -9.72 0.08
C ARG A 57 3.34 -9.50 -1.38
N PHE A 58 3.29 -8.24 -1.82
CA PHE A 58 3.71 -7.77 -3.13
C PHE A 58 4.88 -6.78 -3.01
N ASN A 59 5.70 -6.68 -4.06
CA ASN A 59 6.86 -5.79 -4.05
C ASN A 59 6.52 -4.34 -4.43
N SER A 60 5.35 -4.13 -5.07
CA SER A 60 4.93 -2.80 -5.54
C SER A 60 3.42 -2.70 -5.72
N GLY A 61 2.90 -1.46 -5.70
CA GLY A 61 1.48 -1.21 -5.97
C GLY A 61 0.99 -1.69 -7.35
N PRO A 62 1.75 -1.54 -8.45
CA PRO A 62 1.38 -2.12 -9.74
C PRO A 62 1.19 -3.64 -9.74
N GLU A 63 1.95 -4.39 -8.94
CA GLU A 63 1.75 -5.83 -8.78
C GLU A 63 0.41 -6.13 -8.06
N VAL A 64 0.08 -5.36 -7.01
CA VAL A 64 -1.23 -5.46 -6.33
C VAL A 64 -2.37 -5.14 -7.30
N VAL A 65 -2.23 -4.09 -8.13
CA VAL A 65 -3.21 -3.74 -9.17
C VAL A 65 -3.42 -4.90 -10.14
N THR A 66 -2.37 -5.59 -10.56
CA THR A 66 -2.48 -6.75 -11.44
C THR A 66 -3.26 -7.89 -10.76
N ALA A 67 -2.99 -8.17 -9.49
CA ALA A 67 -3.68 -9.21 -8.73
C ALA A 67 -5.16 -8.86 -8.44
N LEU A 68 -5.48 -7.57 -8.22
CA LEU A 68 -6.86 -7.09 -8.13
C LEU A 68 -7.60 -7.25 -9.46
N ALA A 69 -6.92 -6.93 -10.58
CA ALA A 69 -7.51 -7.03 -11.92
C ALA A 69 -7.79 -8.47 -12.35
N SER A 70 -6.93 -9.43 -11.99
CA SER A 70 -7.14 -10.86 -12.24
C SER A 70 -8.20 -11.49 -11.34
N GLY A 71 -8.51 -10.88 -10.19
CA GLY A 71 -9.38 -11.46 -9.15
C GLY A 71 -8.66 -12.31 -8.12
N ASP A 72 -7.34 -12.43 -8.21
CA ASP A 72 -6.51 -13.18 -7.24
C ASP A 72 -6.44 -12.50 -5.86
N VAL A 73 -6.80 -11.23 -5.78
CA VAL A 73 -6.87 -10.41 -4.56
C VAL A 73 -8.20 -9.68 -4.53
N GLN A 74 -8.87 -9.65 -3.38
CA GLN A 74 -10.13 -8.97 -3.15
C GLN A 74 -9.96 -7.59 -2.53
N ILE A 75 -9.02 -7.46 -1.57
CA ILE A 75 -8.68 -6.23 -0.87
C ILE A 75 -7.18 -5.96 -1.07
N GLY A 76 -6.79 -4.74 -1.42
CA GLY A 76 -5.39 -4.40 -1.69
C GLY A 76 -4.95 -3.07 -1.11
N ASN A 77 -3.69 -3.01 -0.65
CA ASN A 77 -3.04 -1.76 -0.27
C ASN A 77 -2.36 -1.13 -1.48
N LEU A 78 -2.70 0.11 -1.78
CA LEU A 78 -2.16 0.87 -2.92
C LEU A 78 -1.68 2.25 -2.50
N GLY A 79 -0.58 2.71 -3.09
CA GLY A 79 -0.24 4.13 -3.09
C GLY A 79 -1.10 4.93 -4.07
N SER A 80 -1.14 6.26 -3.91
CA SER A 80 -1.93 7.19 -4.73
C SER A 80 -1.62 7.10 -6.24
N SER A 81 -0.38 6.85 -6.61
CA SER A 81 0.04 6.74 -8.00
C SER A 81 -0.48 5.46 -8.69
N PRO A 82 -0.28 4.24 -8.16
CA PRO A 82 -0.90 3.05 -8.73
C PRO A 82 -2.43 3.08 -8.67
N LEU A 83 -3.06 3.70 -7.65
CA LEU A 83 -4.50 3.94 -7.61
C LEU A 83 -4.96 4.78 -8.80
N ALA A 84 -4.33 5.93 -9.03
CA ALA A 84 -4.66 6.81 -10.15
C ALA A 84 -4.46 6.10 -11.50
N ALA A 85 -3.41 5.30 -11.64
CA ALA A 85 -3.18 4.52 -12.87
C ALA A 85 -4.24 3.44 -13.10
N ALA A 86 -4.66 2.73 -12.05
CA ALA A 86 -5.68 1.67 -12.11
C ALA A 86 -7.06 2.25 -12.44
N THR A 87 -7.49 3.29 -11.72
CA THR A 87 -8.80 3.93 -11.90
C THR A 87 -8.90 4.65 -13.24
N SER A 88 -7.81 5.28 -13.74
CA SER A 88 -7.76 5.86 -15.09
C SER A 88 -7.95 4.81 -16.20
N ARG A 89 -7.64 3.55 -15.94
CA ARG A 89 -7.94 2.40 -16.81
C ARG A 89 -9.31 1.79 -16.54
N LYS A 90 -10.11 2.42 -15.68
CA LYS A 90 -11.46 2.00 -15.30
C LYS A 90 -11.50 0.64 -14.61
N LEU A 91 -10.42 0.24 -13.91
CA LEU A 91 -10.47 -0.96 -13.09
C LEU A 91 -11.55 -0.78 -12.00
N PRO A 92 -12.51 -1.71 -11.85
CA PRO A 92 -13.63 -1.57 -10.93
C PRO A 92 -13.18 -1.77 -9.48
N LEU A 93 -12.68 -0.71 -8.87
CA LEU A 93 -12.22 -0.63 -7.49
C LEU A 93 -13.06 0.37 -6.69
N VAL A 94 -13.08 0.19 -5.39
CA VAL A 94 -13.53 1.19 -4.43
C VAL A 94 -12.44 1.43 -3.38
N THR A 95 -12.05 2.68 -3.19
CA THR A 95 -11.20 3.12 -2.09
C THR A 95 -12.07 3.32 -0.88
N PHE A 96 -11.84 2.56 0.19
CA PHE A 96 -12.69 2.56 1.37
C PHE A 96 -11.99 3.04 2.64
N LEU A 97 -10.65 3.20 2.60
CA LEU A 97 -9.87 3.71 3.73
C LEU A 97 -8.58 4.38 3.23
N VAL A 98 -8.24 5.54 3.80
CA VAL A 98 -6.92 6.15 3.64
C VAL A 98 -6.00 5.56 4.70
N ALA A 99 -5.02 4.76 4.28
CA ALA A 99 -4.12 4.04 5.19
C ALA A 99 -3.05 4.97 5.78
N ALA A 100 -2.52 5.88 4.99
CA ALA A 100 -1.52 6.83 5.45
C ALA A 100 -1.41 8.04 4.51
N GLN A 101 -1.02 9.18 5.06
CA GLN A 101 -0.40 10.26 4.29
C GLN A 101 1.11 10.07 4.39
N ILE A 102 1.77 9.90 3.25
CA ILE A 102 3.19 9.59 3.18
C ILE A 102 3.99 10.87 3.36
N ASN A 103 4.95 10.84 4.28
CA ASN A 103 5.87 11.91 4.55
C ASN A 103 7.32 11.39 4.40
N ALA A 104 8.12 11.43 5.46
CA ALA A 104 9.51 10.94 5.44
C ALA A 104 9.65 9.40 5.34
N ALA A 105 8.52 8.65 5.34
CA ALA A 105 8.51 7.19 5.10
C ALA A 105 8.97 6.80 3.69
N GLU A 106 8.98 7.76 2.75
CA GLU A 106 9.60 7.63 1.43
C GLU A 106 10.60 8.76 1.20
N ALA A 107 11.80 8.45 0.74
CA ALA A 107 12.84 9.45 0.53
C ALA A 107 13.78 9.12 -0.63
N LEU A 108 14.35 10.18 -1.22
CA LEU A 108 15.47 10.09 -2.15
C LEU A 108 16.77 10.06 -1.34
N VAL A 109 17.42 8.92 -1.32
CA VAL A 109 18.73 8.75 -0.73
C VAL A 109 19.78 8.67 -1.82
N VAL A 110 20.85 9.45 -1.69
CA VAL A 110 22.02 9.41 -2.58
C VAL A 110 23.19 8.79 -1.84
N ARG A 111 23.99 7.98 -2.56
CA ARG A 111 25.12 7.24 -1.98
C ARG A 111 26.21 8.20 -1.52
N ASN A 112 26.80 7.94 -0.37
CA ASN A 112 28.01 8.62 0.06
C ASN A 112 29.14 8.41 -0.98
N GLY A 113 29.78 9.48 -1.39
CA GLY A 113 30.82 9.43 -2.42
C GLY A 113 30.35 9.36 -3.88
N SER A 114 29.02 9.43 -4.14
CA SER A 114 28.48 9.49 -5.51
C SER A 114 28.73 10.83 -6.22
N GLY A 115 29.19 11.85 -5.47
CA GLY A 115 29.34 13.21 -5.99
C GLY A 115 28.02 13.95 -6.14
N ILE A 116 26.98 13.51 -5.42
CA ILE A 116 25.66 14.19 -5.39
C ILE A 116 25.53 14.90 -4.05
N ASP A 117 25.73 16.20 -4.04
CA ASP A 117 25.56 17.07 -2.87
C ASP A 117 24.39 18.03 -3.04
N THR A 118 24.04 18.35 -4.28
CA THR A 118 22.92 19.20 -4.66
C THR A 118 22.03 18.50 -5.71
N PRO A 119 20.77 18.93 -5.88
CA PRO A 119 19.86 18.36 -6.88
C PRO A 119 20.40 18.41 -8.31
N GLU A 120 21.13 19.45 -8.70
CA GLU A 120 21.65 19.62 -10.07
C GLU A 120 22.65 18.49 -10.44
N GLN A 121 23.31 17.94 -9.45
CA GLN A 121 24.27 16.83 -9.64
C GLN A 121 23.60 15.47 -9.90
N LEU A 122 22.27 15.40 -9.88
CA LEU A 122 21.53 14.22 -10.33
C LEU A 122 21.63 14.01 -11.85
N VAL A 123 21.96 15.06 -12.62
CA VAL A 123 22.15 14.96 -14.07
C VAL A 123 23.25 13.95 -14.42
N GLY A 124 22.92 12.98 -15.26
CA GLY A 124 23.81 11.88 -15.65
C GLY A 124 23.93 10.73 -14.65
N LYS A 125 23.33 10.84 -13.47
CA LYS A 125 23.36 9.80 -12.42
C LYS A 125 22.29 8.74 -12.60
N THR A 126 22.53 7.55 -12.05
CA THR A 126 21.57 6.43 -12.04
C THR A 126 20.77 6.43 -10.76
N ILE A 127 19.49 6.73 -10.86
CA ILE A 127 18.55 6.78 -9.73
C ILE A 127 17.50 5.69 -9.89
N ALA A 128 17.38 4.82 -8.89
CA ALA A 128 16.41 3.72 -8.89
C ALA A 128 15.13 4.10 -8.18
N THR A 129 14.00 3.61 -8.69
CA THR A 129 12.69 3.69 -8.04
C THR A 129 11.74 2.67 -8.67
N PRO A 130 10.78 2.09 -7.94
CA PRO A 130 9.75 1.25 -8.56
C PRO A 130 8.82 2.12 -9.42
N PHE A 131 8.70 1.81 -10.72
CA PHE A 131 7.90 2.62 -11.63
C PHE A 131 6.40 2.59 -11.29
N VAL A 132 5.74 3.73 -11.50
CA VAL A 132 4.32 3.97 -11.20
C VAL A 132 4.01 3.87 -9.70
N SER A 133 5.00 3.82 -8.81
CA SER A 133 4.82 3.94 -7.36
C SER A 133 4.69 5.40 -6.92
N THR A 134 4.35 5.61 -5.65
CA THR A 134 4.41 6.91 -4.96
C THR A 134 5.81 7.48 -4.95
N SER A 135 6.83 6.66 -4.72
CA SER A 135 8.24 7.06 -4.77
C SER A 135 8.66 7.53 -6.17
N HIS A 136 8.17 6.88 -7.24
CA HIS A 136 8.42 7.35 -8.61
C HIS A 136 7.75 8.70 -8.88
N TYR A 137 6.50 8.85 -8.42
CA TYR A 137 5.78 10.12 -8.50
C TYR A 137 6.51 11.24 -7.75
N SER A 138 6.97 10.96 -6.53
CA SER A 138 7.75 11.90 -5.73
C SER A 138 9.08 12.26 -6.38
N LEU A 139 9.82 11.29 -6.94
CA LEU A 139 11.04 11.57 -7.70
C LEU A 139 10.81 12.53 -8.86
N LEU A 140 9.77 12.26 -9.67
CA LEU A 140 9.43 13.13 -10.80
C LEU A 140 8.94 14.50 -10.35
N GLY A 141 8.20 14.57 -9.22
CA GLY A 141 7.79 15.81 -8.58
C GLY A 141 8.98 16.65 -8.11
N ALA A 142 9.96 16.00 -7.50
CA ALA A 142 11.20 16.64 -7.06
C ALA A 142 12.02 17.18 -8.25
N LEU A 143 12.20 16.39 -9.30
CA LEU A 143 12.89 16.82 -10.52
C LEU A 143 12.18 18.03 -11.18
N LYS A 144 10.83 18.02 -11.22
CA LYS A 144 10.03 19.15 -11.73
C LYS A 144 10.26 20.42 -10.89
N HIS A 145 10.25 20.29 -9.55
CA HIS A 145 10.50 21.41 -8.65
C HIS A 145 11.90 22.01 -8.83
N TRP A 146 12.91 21.16 -9.01
CA TRP A 146 14.30 21.58 -9.24
C TRP A 146 14.58 22.00 -10.68
N ASN A 147 13.57 21.98 -11.56
CA ASN A 147 13.70 22.30 -12.99
C ASN A 147 14.72 21.41 -13.72
N ILE A 148 14.80 20.13 -13.32
CA ILE A 148 15.65 19.11 -13.94
C ILE A 148 14.80 18.27 -14.89
N ASP A 149 15.19 18.22 -16.18
CA ASP A 149 14.55 17.34 -17.15
C ASP A 149 14.80 15.86 -16.76
N PRO A 150 13.72 15.06 -16.51
CA PRO A 150 13.89 13.65 -16.15
C PRO A 150 14.69 12.82 -17.16
N SER A 151 14.71 13.22 -18.44
CA SER A 151 15.51 12.54 -19.49
C SER A 151 17.02 12.68 -19.31
N LYS A 152 17.47 13.65 -18.50
CA LYS A 152 18.87 13.86 -18.15
C LYS A 152 19.32 13.04 -16.94
N VAL A 153 18.41 12.35 -16.25
CA VAL A 153 18.67 11.46 -15.12
C VAL A 153 18.41 10.03 -15.59
N LYS A 154 19.33 9.10 -15.36
CA LYS A 154 19.12 7.70 -15.70
C LYS A 154 18.21 7.06 -14.64
N ILE A 155 16.88 7.19 -14.80
CA ILE A 155 15.92 6.59 -13.88
C ILE A 155 15.70 5.13 -14.27
N VAL A 156 15.93 4.21 -13.32
CA VAL A 156 15.81 2.76 -13.53
C VAL A 156 14.70 2.16 -12.67
N ASN A 157 13.94 1.23 -13.29
CA ASN A 157 12.86 0.53 -12.59
C ASN A 157 13.42 -0.66 -11.82
N LEU A 158 13.46 -0.55 -10.51
CA LEU A 158 13.85 -1.63 -9.60
C LEU A 158 12.87 -1.68 -8.43
N ASN A 159 12.47 -2.89 -8.01
CA ASN A 159 11.69 -3.05 -6.78
C ASN A 159 12.57 -2.86 -5.52
N PRO A 160 12.01 -2.70 -4.31
CA PRO A 160 12.81 -2.42 -3.11
C PRO A 160 13.93 -3.43 -2.82
N ALA A 161 13.70 -4.72 -3.08
CA ALA A 161 14.73 -5.75 -2.89
C ALA A 161 15.87 -5.63 -3.92
N GLU A 162 15.53 -5.36 -5.18
CA GLU A 162 16.50 -5.11 -6.25
C GLU A 162 17.29 -3.81 -6.01
N ILE A 163 16.65 -2.76 -5.48
CA ILE A 163 17.32 -1.52 -5.06
C ILE A 163 18.39 -1.83 -4.01
N ASN A 164 18.06 -2.61 -2.97
CA ASN A 164 19.05 -3.02 -1.97
C ASN A 164 20.22 -3.79 -2.58
N ALA A 165 19.96 -4.71 -3.48
CA ALA A 165 20.99 -5.47 -4.15
C ALA A 165 21.89 -4.57 -5.04
N ALA A 166 21.29 -3.70 -5.85
CA ALA A 166 22.02 -2.76 -6.71
C ALA A 166 22.81 -1.73 -5.89
N TRP A 167 22.26 -1.26 -4.77
CA TRP A 167 22.94 -0.38 -3.84
C TRP A 167 24.20 -1.02 -3.26
N LYS A 168 24.13 -2.26 -2.77
CA LYS A 168 25.26 -2.99 -2.20
C LYS A 168 26.39 -3.20 -3.22
N ARG A 169 26.07 -3.43 -4.49
CA ARG A 169 27.06 -3.57 -5.58
C ARG A 169 27.63 -2.24 -6.08
N GLY A 170 26.96 -1.11 -5.80
CA GLY A 170 27.38 0.18 -6.34
C GLY A 170 26.83 0.48 -7.73
N ASP A 171 25.83 -0.23 -8.20
CA ASP A 171 25.26 -0.08 -9.55
C ASP A 171 24.38 1.16 -9.73
N ILE A 172 23.95 1.78 -8.62
CA ILE A 172 23.09 2.97 -8.59
C ILE A 172 23.70 4.05 -7.69
N ASP A 173 23.52 5.31 -8.08
CA ASP A 173 24.00 6.48 -7.34
C ASP A 173 23.01 6.95 -6.27
N GLY A 174 21.73 6.66 -6.46
CA GLY A 174 20.66 7.01 -5.52
C GLY A 174 19.40 6.18 -5.75
N ALA A 175 18.46 6.29 -4.81
CA ALA A 175 17.15 5.69 -4.95
C ALA A 175 16.08 6.50 -4.20
N PHE A 176 14.89 6.63 -4.80
CA PHE A 176 13.68 7.05 -4.09
C PHE A 176 12.86 5.81 -3.79
N VAL A 177 12.67 5.50 -2.51
CA VAL A 177 12.11 4.22 -2.08
C VAL A 177 11.58 4.28 -0.65
N TRP A 178 10.82 3.27 -0.26
CA TRP A 178 10.32 3.01 1.10
C TRP A 178 11.02 1.82 1.77
N SER A 179 10.62 1.53 2.99
CA SER A 179 11.20 0.42 3.78
C SER A 179 10.77 -0.97 3.27
N PRO A 180 11.63 -1.99 3.46
CA PRO A 180 12.88 -1.96 4.26
C PRO A 180 14.09 -1.35 3.52
N ALA A 181 14.01 -1.15 2.20
CA ALA A 181 15.13 -0.66 1.42
C ALA A 181 15.62 0.72 1.90
N LEU A 182 14.70 1.62 2.22
CA LEU A 182 15.03 2.96 2.72
C LEU A 182 15.93 2.90 3.97
N GLY A 183 15.57 2.10 4.97
CA GLY A 183 16.37 1.94 6.18
C GLY A 183 17.78 1.42 5.89
N GLU A 184 17.92 0.47 4.97
CA GLU A 184 19.20 -0.11 4.59
C GLU A 184 20.11 0.91 3.86
N ILE A 185 19.58 1.63 2.87
CA ILE A 185 20.39 2.55 2.05
C ILE A 185 20.76 3.83 2.82
N LYS A 186 19.95 4.26 3.79
CA LYS A 186 20.27 5.41 4.67
C LYS A 186 21.54 5.20 5.48
N ARG A 187 21.95 3.95 5.78
CA ARG A 187 23.18 3.65 6.55
C ARG A 187 24.47 4.05 5.82
N SER A 188 24.43 4.13 4.48
CA SER A 188 25.57 4.47 3.64
C SER A 188 25.27 5.54 2.59
N GLY A 189 24.22 6.31 2.83
CA GLY A 189 23.77 7.42 2.00
C GLY A 189 23.26 8.58 2.82
N LYS A 190 22.98 9.70 2.15
CA LYS A 190 22.28 10.84 2.73
C LYS A 190 20.95 11.07 2.05
N VAL A 191 19.95 11.48 2.82
CA VAL A 191 18.66 11.93 2.28
C VAL A 191 18.87 13.26 1.55
N LEU A 192 18.49 13.33 0.29
CA LEU A 192 18.50 14.56 -0.50
C LEU A 192 17.15 15.30 -0.40
N THR A 193 16.05 14.56 -0.38
CA THR A 193 14.69 15.02 -0.12
C THR A 193 13.81 13.84 0.29
N ASP A 194 12.59 14.13 0.75
CA ASP A 194 11.59 13.13 1.11
C ASP A 194 10.20 13.49 0.54
N ALA A 195 9.24 12.60 0.70
CA ALA A 195 7.88 12.81 0.20
C ALA A 195 7.13 13.94 0.94
N ALA A 196 7.52 14.30 2.18
CA ALA A 196 6.95 15.45 2.88
C ALA A 196 7.32 16.76 2.19
N GLU A 197 8.59 16.94 1.83
CA GLU A 197 9.04 18.12 1.10
C GLU A 197 8.43 18.18 -0.30
N VAL A 198 8.43 17.07 -1.02
CA VAL A 198 7.82 16.97 -2.35
C VAL A 198 6.32 17.27 -2.28
N GLY A 199 5.66 16.84 -1.21
CA GLY A 199 4.26 17.17 -0.95
C GLY A 199 4.01 18.67 -0.80
N LYS A 200 4.89 19.40 -0.10
CA LYS A 200 4.84 20.86 0.02
C LYS A 200 5.04 21.58 -1.33
N TRP A 201 5.77 20.96 -2.25
CA TRP A 201 5.96 21.46 -3.63
C TRP A 201 4.78 21.14 -4.56
N GLY A 202 3.70 20.55 -4.04
CA GLY A 202 2.46 20.29 -4.76
C GLY A 202 2.26 18.85 -5.25
N ALA A 203 3.12 17.93 -4.87
CA ALA A 203 3.01 16.52 -5.24
C ALA A 203 2.91 15.57 -4.01
N PRO A 204 1.89 15.75 -3.14
CA PRO A 204 1.69 14.89 -1.97
C PRO A 204 1.30 13.48 -2.38
N THR A 205 1.73 12.50 -1.59
CA THR A 205 1.42 11.09 -1.77
C THR A 205 0.72 10.50 -0.55
N PHE A 206 -0.09 9.47 -0.78
CA PHE A 206 -0.84 8.78 0.26
C PHE A 206 -1.01 7.31 -0.07
N GLU A 207 -1.35 6.51 0.92
CA GLU A 207 -1.73 5.10 0.77
C GLU A 207 -3.20 4.90 1.09
N VAL A 208 -3.79 3.92 0.44
CA VAL A 208 -5.20 3.55 0.60
C VAL A 208 -5.37 2.04 0.67
N TRP A 209 -6.44 1.62 1.30
CA TRP A 209 -7.02 0.31 1.10
C TRP A 209 -8.14 0.40 0.08
N VAL A 210 -8.08 -0.47 -0.90
CA VAL A 210 -9.08 -0.61 -1.96
C VAL A 210 -9.64 -2.02 -1.95
N ALA A 211 -10.88 -2.15 -2.41
CA ALA A 211 -11.46 -3.45 -2.69
C ALA A 211 -11.92 -3.51 -4.15
N ARG A 212 -12.02 -4.72 -4.70
CA ARG A 212 -12.76 -4.95 -5.93
C ARG A 212 -14.22 -4.55 -5.70
N LYS A 213 -14.83 -3.87 -6.66
CA LYS A 213 -16.19 -3.37 -6.52
C LYS A 213 -17.21 -4.49 -6.34
N ASP A 214 -17.08 -5.58 -7.09
CA ASP A 214 -17.93 -6.76 -6.97
C ASP A 214 -17.84 -7.47 -5.61
N PHE A 215 -16.65 -7.43 -4.96
CA PHE A 215 -16.45 -7.93 -3.62
C PHE A 215 -17.05 -6.98 -2.57
N ALA A 216 -16.81 -5.68 -2.69
CA ALA A 216 -17.34 -4.67 -1.79
C ALA A 216 -18.88 -4.65 -1.74
N GLU A 217 -19.54 -4.82 -2.90
CA GLU A 217 -21.00 -4.90 -3.01
C GLU A 217 -21.59 -6.15 -2.33
N LYS A 218 -20.85 -7.26 -2.31
CA LYS A 218 -21.29 -8.54 -1.72
C LYS A 218 -20.94 -8.68 -0.24
N HIS A 219 -19.88 -8.02 0.20
CA HIS A 219 -19.28 -8.17 1.52
C HIS A 219 -18.98 -6.81 2.19
N PRO A 220 -19.99 -5.90 2.27
CA PRO A 220 -19.77 -4.58 2.89
C PRO A 220 -19.37 -4.67 4.36
N GLU A 221 -19.85 -5.71 5.07
CA GLU A 221 -19.51 -6.00 6.47
C GLU A 221 -18.01 -6.30 6.63
N VAL A 222 -17.41 -7.06 5.71
CA VAL A 222 -15.96 -7.36 5.72
C VAL A 222 -15.14 -6.08 5.64
N LEU A 223 -15.52 -5.15 4.76
CA LEU A 223 -14.81 -3.88 4.62
C LEU A 223 -14.97 -2.98 5.85
N ALA A 224 -16.15 -2.98 6.47
CA ALA A 224 -16.39 -2.22 7.70
C ALA A 224 -15.56 -2.76 8.87
N GLU A 225 -15.55 -4.09 9.08
CA GLU A 225 -14.72 -4.72 10.12
C GLU A 225 -13.22 -4.50 9.84
N PHE A 226 -12.78 -4.63 8.59
CA PHE A 226 -11.41 -4.35 8.19
C PHE A 226 -11.01 -2.90 8.51
N ALA A 227 -11.87 -1.94 8.17
CA ALA A 227 -11.64 -0.53 8.47
C ALA A 227 -11.60 -0.29 9.98
N GLY A 228 -12.50 -0.91 10.76
CA GLY A 228 -12.54 -0.82 12.20
C GLY A 228 -11.23 -1.26 12.86
N VAL A 229 -10.77 -2.47 12.55
CA VAL A 229 -9.49 -3.02 13.07
C VAL A 229 -8.30 -2.12 12.70
N THR A 230 -8.29 -1.59 11.47
CA THR A 230 -7.21 -0.69 11.02
C THR A 230 -7.21 0.60 11.83
N LEU A 231 -8.39 1.21 12.02
CA LEU A 231 -8.54 2.46 12.76
C LEU A 231 -8.22 2.30 14.24
N ASP A 232 -8.59 1.17 14.85
CA ASP A 232 -8.21 0.86 16.23
C ASP A 232 -6.69 0.76 16.40
N ALA A 233 -6.01 0.14 15.46
CA ALA A 233 -4.54 0.07 15.46
C ALA A 233 -3.90 1.47 15.30
N PHE A 234 -4.50 2.35 14.50
CA PHE A 234 -4.04 3.75 14.38
C PHE A 234 -4.26 4.53 15.68
N ALA A 235 -5.40 4.34 16.31
CA ALA A 235 -5.73 4.98 17.60
C ALA A 235 -4.77 4.52 18.70
N ASP A 236 -4.48 3.21 18.79
CA ASP A 236 -3.50 2.67 19.75
C ASP A 236 -2.11 3.28 19.53
N TYR A 237 -1.64 3.32 18.30
CA TYR A 237 -0.36 3.96 17.98
C TYR A 237 -0.35 5.43 18.38
N GLN A 238 -1.38 6.21 18.02
CA GLN A 238 -1.47 7.63 18.35
C GLN A 238 -1.45 7.88 19.87
N ALA A 239 -2.14 7.04 20.63
CA ALA A 239 -2.17 7.13 22.10
C ALA A 239 -0.87 6.67 22.76
N ASN A 240 -0.13 5.76 22.16
CA ASN A 240 0.99 5.04 22.77
C ASN A 240 2.31 5.13 21.98
N ALA A 241 2.46 6.06 21.02
CA ALA A 241 3.62 6.13 20.13
C ALA A 241 4.98 6.08 20.86
N ALA A 242 5.09 6.75 22.01
CA ALA A 242 6.28 6.74 22.84
C ALA A 242 6.66 5.35 23.40
N LYS A 243 5.72 4.40 23.46
CA LYS A 243 5.94 3.01 23.89
C LYS A 243 6.34 2.10 22.74
N TRP A 244 6.15 2.52 21.49
CA TRP A 244 6.48 1.74 20.30
C TRP A 244 7.97 1.95 19.95
N THR A 245 8.85 1.58 20.89
CA THR A 245 10.30 1.66 20.75
C THR A 245 10.86 0.50 19.90
N ALA A 246 12.14 0.58 19.56
CA ALA A 246 12.83 -0.48 18.81
C ALA A 246 12.73 -1.88 19.47
N ASP A 247 12.70 -1.91 20.82
CA ASP A 247 12.60 -3.14 21.62
C ASP A 247 11.15 -3.55 21.93
N SER A 248 10.17 -2.79 21.48
CA SER A 248 8.77 -3.10 21.72
C SER A 248 8.32 -4.36 20.97
N GLU A 249 7.25 -4.99 21.47
CA GLU A 249 6.63 -6.12 20.79
C GLU A 249 6.07 -5.71 19.42
N GLN A 250 5.49 -4.52 19.33
CA GLN A 250 4.95 -3.93 18.11
C GLN A 250 6.04 -3.80 17.04
N ALA A 251 7.20 -3.23 17.39
CA ALA A 251 8.33 -3.10 16.46
C ALA A 251 8.82 -4.46 15.97
N ARG A 252 8.89 -5.47 16.83
CA ARG A 252 9.26 -6.85 16.44
C ARG A 252 8.24 -7.49 15.51
N LYS A 253 6.93 -7.32 15.76
CA LYS A 253 5.85 -7.84 14.91
C LYS A 253 5.93 -7.23 13.52
N ILE A 254 6.01 -5.91 13.42
CA ILE A 254 6.15 -5.19 12.15
C ILE A 254 7.42 -5.63 11.42
N SER A 255 8.57 -5.63 12.10
CA SER A 255 9.86 -6.06 11.57
C SER A 255 9.78 -7.46 10.91
N LYS A 256 9.18 -8.43 11.62
CA LYS A 256 9.01 -9.79 11.12
C LYS A 256 8.13 -9.84 9.85
N LEU A 257 7.06 -9.05 9.79
CA LEU A 257 6.10 -9.04 8.69
C LEU A 257 6.68 -8.45 7.41
N ILE A 258 7.44 -7.37 7.51
CA ILE A 258 7.93 -6.63 6.35
C ILE A 258 9.41 -6.88 6.03
N GLY A 259 10.16 -7.50 6.94
CA GLY A 259 11.59 -7.75 6.77
C GLY A 259 12.48 -6.53 7.03
N ALA A 260 11.99 -5.52 7.76
CA ALA A 260 12.80 -4.37 8.19
C ALA A 260 13.58 -4.67 9.48
N ASN A 261 14.59 -3.86 9.79
CA ASN A 261 15.22 -3.89 11.11
C ASN A 261 14.25 -3.28 12.15
N ALA A 262 14.05 -3.95 13.27
CA ALA A 262 13.18 -3.45 14.34
C ALA A 262 13.61 -2.08 14.87
N ALA A 263 14.91 -1.78 14.84
CA ALA A 263 15.44 -0.48 15.24
C ALA A 263 14.96 0.68 14.35
N ASP A 264 14.62 0.40 13.09
CA ASP A 264 14.17 1.42 12.14
C ASP A 264 12.66 1.68 12.27
N VAL A 265 11.88 0.74 12.85
CA VAL A 265 10.40 0.77 12.86
C VAL A 265 9.82 2.04 13.49
N PRO A 266 10.31 2.55 14.65
CA PRO A 266 9.77 3.78 15.25
C PRO A 266 9.89 5.00 14.33
N GLU A 267 11.05 5.20 13.70
CA GLU A 267 11.30 6.29 12.77
C GLU A 267 10.39 6.17 11.52
N LEU A 268 10.24 4.94 11.02
CA LEU A 268 9.41 4.67 9.84
C LEU A 268 7.93 4.92 10.10
N LEU A 269 7.42 4.53 11.28
CA LEU A 269 6.05 4.84 11.70
C LEU A 269 5.83 6.36 11.81
N ALA A 270 6.78 7.08 12.41
CA ALA A 270 6.72 8.53 12.52
C ALA A 270 6.83 9.24 11.16
N GLY A 271 7.30 8.55 10.14
CA GLY A 271 7.43 9.06 8.77
C GLY A 271 6.10 9.16 8.00
N SER A 272 4.96 8.80 8.61
CA SER A 272 3.63 8.91 8.00
C SER A 272 2.62 9.46 9.00
N THR A 273 1.49 9.95 8.48
CA THR A 273 0.33 10.36 9.30
C THR A 273 -0.83 9.39 9.04
N TYR A 274 -1.47 8.92 10.10
CA TYR A 274 -2.54 7.92 10.07
C TYR A 274 -3.87 8.59 10.44
N PRO A 275 -4.81 8.79 9.49
CA PRO A 275 -6.08 9.48 9.77
C PRO A 275 -6.99 8.65 10.67
N ASN A 276 -7.59 9.29 11.68
CA ASN A 276 -8.62 8.68 12.52
C ASN A 276 -9.99 8.61 11.81
N ALA A 277 -10.98 7.95 12.42
CA ALA A 277 -12.30 7.73 11.81
C ALA A 277 -12.99 9.04 11.39
N GLN A 278 -12.91 10.11 12.20
CA GLN A 278 -13.49 11.40 11.85
C GLN A 278 -12.78 12.05 10.65
N GLN A 279 -11.47 11.95 10.58
CA GLN A 279 -10.69 12.46 9.46
C GLN A 279 -10.97 11.68 8.18
N GLN A 280 -11.17 10.34 8.26
CA GLN A 280 -11.48 9.51 7.11
C GLN A 280 -12.70 10.02 6.33
N VAL A 281 -13.78 10.36 7.02
CA VAL A 281 -15.04 10.79 6.39
C VAL A 281 -15.08 12.27 6.05
N SER A 282 -14.03 13.02 6.37
CA SER A 282 -13.95 14.46 6.11
C SER A 282 -13.92 14.78 4.61
N ALA A 283 -14.23 16.03 4.28
CA ALA A 283 -14.16 16.55 2.91
C ALA A 283 -12.73 16.52 2.34
N GLU A 284 -11.72 16.50 3.19
CA GLU A 284 -10.30 16.44 2.81
C GLU A 284 -9.87 15.03 2.37
N LEU A 285 -10.56 13.97 2.87
CA LEU A 285 -10.26 12.58 2.56
C LEU A 285 -11.40 11.91 1.78
N LEU A 286 -12.02 10.86 2.32
CA LEU A 286 -13.02 10.06 1.59
C LEU A 286 -14.29 10.85 1.23
N GLY A 287 -14.58 11.94 1.93
CA GLY A 287 -15.68 12.86 1.58
C GLY A 287 -15.46 13.70 0.32
N GLY A 288 -14.43 13.42 -0.48
CA GLY A 288 -14.19 14.02 -1.79
C GLY A 288 -12.73 14.41 -2.08
N GLY A 289 -11.92 14.66 -1.05
CA GLY A 289 -10.52 15.07 -1.20
C GLY A 289 -9.66 14.00 -1.86
N THR A 290 -9.85 12.73 -1.50
CA THR A 290 -9.14 11.59 -2.11
C THR A 290 -9.41 11.48 -3.61
N ALA A 291 -10.66 11.66 -4.05
CA ALA A 291 -11.00 11.66 -5.47
C ALA A 291 -10.30 12.80 -6.24
N LYS A 292 -10.30 14.01 -5.67
CA LYS A 292 -9.60 15.16 -6.23
C LYS A 292 -8.07 14.95 -6.27
N ALA A 293 -7.50 14.37 -5.22
CA ALA A 293 -6.08 14.04 -5.18
C ALA A 293 -5.71 12.98 -6.22
N THR A 294 -6.55 11.96 -6.40
CA THR A 294 -6.40 10.95 -7.44
C THR A 294 -6.44 11.57 -8.84
N ALA A 295 -7.35 12.52 -9.10
CA ALA A 295 -7.41 13.25 -10.36
C ALA A 295 -6.10 14.02 -10.64
N ARG A 296 -5.60 14.78 -9.67
CA ARG A 296 -4.32 15.51 -9.81
C ARG A 296 -3.14 14.57 -10.06
N THR A 297 -3.10 13.43 -9.36
CA THR A 297 -2.08 12.41 -9.59
C THR A 297 -2.17 11.84 -11.01
N ALA A 298 -3.39 11.59 -11.50
CA ALA A 298 -3.62 11.11 -12.87
C ALA A 298 -3.19 12.15 -13.92
N GLU A 299 -3.50 13.44 -13.72
CA GLU A 299 -3.04 14.52 -14.60
C GLU A 299 -1.51 14.52 -14.72
N PHE A 300 -0.82 14.47 -13.58
CA PHE A 300 0.64 14.41 -13.55
C PHE A 300 1.18 13.14 -14.25
N LEU A 301 0.60 11.95 -13.97
CA LEU A 301 1.01 10.72 -14.63
C LEU A 301 0.79 10.76 -16.14
N LYS A 302 -0.25 11.44 -16.61
CA LYS A 302 -0.48 11.66 -18.04
C LYS A 302 0.57 12.60 -18.65
N GLU A 303 0.91 13.71 -17.98
CA GLU A 303 2.01 14.60 -18.40
C GLU A 303 3.32 13.80 -18.54
N GLN A 304 3.58 12.89 -17.59
CA GLN A 304 4.75 12.01 -17.60
C GLN A 304 4.60 10.79 -18.53
N LYS A 305 3.54 10.71 -19.35
CA LYS A 305 3.26 9.63 -20.30
C LYS A 305 3.17 8.22 -19.64
N ARG A 306 2.74 8.17 -18.38
CA ARG A 306 2.62 6.91 -17.61
C ARG A 306 1.22 6.32 -17.69
N ILE A 307 0.22 7.13 -18.03
CA ILE A 307 -1.16 6.70 -18.30
C ILE A 307 -1.66 7.36 -19.61
N PRO A 308 -2.60 6.71 -20.32
CA PRO A 308 -3.08 7.22 -21.62
C PRO A 308 -4.07 8.37 -21.50
N ALA A 309 -4.89 8.38 -20.43
CA ALA A 309 -6.00 9.32 -20.26
C ALA A 309 -6.26 9.63 -18.78
N VAL A 310 -6.88 10.76 -18.53
CA VAL A 310 -7.44 11.16 -17.23
C VAL A 310 -8.96 11.07 -17.34
N LEU A 311 -9.61 10.57 -16.30
CA LEU A 311 -11.08 10.53 -16.23
C LEU A 311 -11.63 11.92 -15.85
N PRO A 312 -12.84 12.27 -16.27
CA PRO A 312 -13.47 13.52 -15.85
C PRO A 312 -13.84 13.55 -14.37
N ASP A 313 -14.03 12.37 -13.76
CA ASP A 313 -14.42 12.21 -12.35
C ASP A 313 -13.86 10.91 -11.77
N TYR A 314 -13.28 11.01 -10.57
CA TYR A 314 -12.76 9.89 -9.78
C TYR A 314 -13.61 9.58 -8.54
N SER A 315 -14.68 10.35 -8.28
CA SER A 315 -15.58 10.12 -7.13
C SER A 315 -16.22 8.72 -7.11
N PRO A 316 -16.56 8.07 -8.26
CA PRO A 316 -17.11 6.71 -8.24
C PRO A 316 -16.16 5.62 -7.70
N TYR A 317 -14.88 5.96 -7.50
CA TYR A 317 -13.85 5.05 -6.96
C TYR A 317 -13.56 5.26 -5.49
N VAL A 318 -14.33 6.12 -4.79
CA VAL A 318 -14.09 6.47 -3.38
C VAL A 318 -15.41 6.38 -2.62
N SER A 319 -15.42 5.71 -1.47
CA SER A 319 -16.59 5.62 -0.59
C SER A 319 -16.18 5.73 0.87
N ALA A 320 -16.91 6.52 1.64
CA ALA A 320 -16.77 6.64 3.09
C ALA A 320 -17.74 5.71 3.85
N GLU A 321 -18.60 4.95 3.16
CA GLU A 321 -19.67 4.16 3.77
C GLU A 321 -19.18 3.00 4.64
N TYR A 322 -17.96 2.51 4.38
CA TYR A 322 -17.34 1.40 5.11
C TYR A 322 -16.59 1.85 6.38
N VAL A 323 -16.45 3.15 6.60
CA VAL A 323 -15.80 3.67 7.82
C VAL A 323 -16.79 3.55 8.97
N PRO A 324 -16.43 2.86 10.08
CA PRO A 324 -17.28 2.78 11.25
C PRO A 324 -17.65 4.17 11.77
N LYS A 325 -18.92 4.37 12.11
CA LYS A 325 -19.34 5.61 12.76
C LYS A 325 -18.63 5.73 14.10
N ALA A 326 -18.04 6.89 14.36
CA ALA A 326 -17.46 7.17 15.68
C ALA A 326 -18.55 6.95 16.75
N GLN A 327 -18.25 6.07 17.71
CA GLN A 327 -19.11 5.85 18.87
C GLN A 327 -19.07 7.04 19.81
#